data_1999b92d7f75b0965c1ac4a6bc5fb4c6
#
_entry.id   1999b92d7f75b0965c1ac4a6bc5fb4c6
#
_cell.length_a   1.000
_cell.length_b   1.000
_cell.length_c   1.000
_cell.angle_alpha   90.00
_cell.angle_beta   90.00
_cell.angle_gamma   90.00
#
_symmetry.space_group_name_H-M   'P 1'
#
loop_
_entity.id
_entity.type
_entity.pdbx_description
1 polymer ?
#
loop_
_entity_poly.entity_id
_entity_poly.type
_entity_poly.pdbx_seq_one_letter_code
_entity_poly.pdbx_strand_id
1 'polypeptide(L)'
;MSEIRFVDTTLRDGQASLWAENMRTGMMLAVADRIDNAGYQAIELIASSHIKKCVRELREDPFERMRLIAQKITRTPLRAIGSERLSAFELTPDAVNDLWFERMVANGMKQLRISNPSNDPAGWTKSVARAKRNGLYVVLNLIFSVSPKHTDEYYARKARQAAALNPDVICLKDPGGLLTPERTGALIQLIQREAPRFPVELHVHCTTGLGPLCALEAIKLGVEIIDTSVPPLANASSNPSIINVAHNSRALGYAAAIDETPLQSVERDLSFIAKRKNLPVGEPVEYDHSQYVHQVPGGMISNLHFQLKNLGLLHRLPEVLEECVRVREDLGYPIMVTPFSQFVGSQAAINVIKNERYAQVTDQVIQYACGFWGAEAASEVRPEIRAKILDRPRAREFEKWQPPQPTIPDLRSKLGGPSLSDDELLMRYVVGHEDVEAMRAAGAPKEYGDTRNPLLTLVRELTQRKDCSQIFISRNGFSLQLERRASTKS
;
A
#
# COMPACT_ATOMS: atom_id res chain seq x y z
N MET A 1 -22.85 -0.64 -24.70
CA MET A 1 -21.44 -0.35 -24.43
C MET A 1 -21.22 -0.65 -22.95
N SER A 2 -20.18 -1.40 -22.61
CA SER A 2 -19.83 -1.64 -21.20
C SER A 2 -19.38 -0.32 -20.55
N GLU A 3 -19.81 -0.13 -19.32
CA GLU A 3 -19.47 1.03 -18.51
C GLU A 3 -18.19 0.74 -17.73
N ILE A 4 -17.17 1.59 -17.87
CA ILE A 4 -15.91 1.47 -17.13
C ILE A 4 -16.05 2.17 -15.79
N ARG A 5 -15.82 1.42 -14.73
CA ARG A 5 -15.84 1.86 -13.33
C ARG A 5 -14.42 1.98 -12.79
N PHE A 6 -14.18 2.98 -11.98
CA PHE A 6 -12.85 3.25 -11.46
C PHE A 6 -12.77 3.04 -9.95
N VAL A 7 -11.63 2.60 -9.49
CA VAL A 7 -11.29 2.55 -8.06
C VAL A 7 -10.28 3.65 -7.78
N ASP A 8 -10.55 4.48 -6.78
CA ASP A 8 -9.58 5.46 -6.31
C ASP A 8 -8.54 4.79 -5.40
N THR A 9 -7.28 4.98 -5.74
CA THR A 9 -6.13 4.51 -4.94
C THR A 9 -5.31 5.66 -4.36
N THR A 10 -5.72 6.91 -4.58
CA THR A 10 -5.01 8.13 -4.19
C THR A 10 -4.67 8.15 -2.70
N LEU A 11 -5.67 7.83 -1.84
CA LEU A 11 -5.53 7.92 -0.39
C LEU A 11 -4.75 6.74 0.22
N ARG A 12 -4.53 5.68 -0.54
CA ARG A 12 -3.77 4.51 -0.08
C ARG A 12 -2.52 4.25 -0.91
N ASP A 13 -2.64 3.75 -2.16
CA ASP A 13 -1.49 3.33 -2.98
C ASP A 13 -0.71 4.52 -3.52
N GLY A 14 -1.41 5.53 -4.04
CA GLY A 14 -0.79 6.73 -4.58
C GLY A 14 0.11 7.42 -3.57
N GLN A 15 -0.42 7.66 -2.37
CA GLN A 15 0.37 8.29 -1.31
C GLN A 15 1.44 7.34 -0.71
N ALA A 16 1.20 6.03 -0.71
CA ALA A 16 2.21 5.09 -0.28
C ALA A 16 3.39 5.05 -1.25
N SER A 17 3.11 5.06 -2.55
CA SER A 17 4.10 4.96 -3.62
C SER A 17 4.91 6.24 -3.83
N LEU A 18 4.28 7.41 -3.74
CA LEU A 18 4.91 8.71 -4.03
C LEU A 18 5.30 9.48 -2.76
N TRP A 19 4.49 9.41 -1.70
CA TRP A 19 4.75 10.14 -0.46
C TRP A 19 5.24 9.25 0.69
N ALA A 20 5.63 8.01 0.41
CA ALA A 20 6.14 7.06 1.39
C ALA A 20 5.24 6.98 2.65
N GLU A 21 3.94 6.91 2.45
CA GLU A 21 2.90 6.87 3.49
C GLU A 21 2.85 8.14 4.40
N ASN A 22 3.37 9.28 3.93
CA ASN A 22 3.39 10.51 4.73
C ASN A 22 2.12 11.36 4.62
N MET A 23 1.07 10.88 3.96
CA MET A 23 -0.21 11.59 3.90
C MET A 23 -0.91 11.55 5.26
N ARG A 24 -1.10 12.71 5.86
CA ARG A 24 -1.77 12.86 7.15
C ARG A 24 -3.28 12.78 7.00
N THR A 25 -3.97 12.38 8.06
CA THR A 25 -5.44 12.30 8.12
C THR A 25 -6.11 13.61 7.69
N GLY A 26 -5.61 14.75 8.14
CA GLY A 26 -6.18 16.04 7.75
C GLY A 26 -6.00 16.38 6.26
N MET A 27 -4.94 15.87 5.59
CA MET A 27 -4.79 16.02 4.12
C MET A 27 -5.85 15.19 3.39
N MET A 28 -6.15 13.99 3.86
CA MET A 28 -7.20 13.13 3.31
C MET A 28 -8.58 13.77 3.50
N LEU A 29 -8.88 14.26 4.72
CA LEU A 29 -10.13 14.93 5.04
C LEU A 29 -10.40 16.17 4.19
N ALA A 30 -9.34 16.87 3.78
CA ALA A 30 -9.45 18.06 2.93
C ALA A 30 -10.00 17.77 1.53
N VAL A 31 -9.94 16.51 1.06
CA VAL A 31 -10.34 16.11 -0.30
C VAL A 31 -11.39 14.99 -0.35
N ALA A 32 -11.67 14.34 0.78
CA ALA A 32 -12.46 13.12 0.88
C ALA A 32 -13.87 13.25 0.29
N ASP A 33 -14.59 14.32 0.61
CA ASP A 33 -15.96 14.59 0.14
C ASP A 33 -16.03 14.76 -1.38
N ARG A 34 -14.99 15.34 -1.98
CA ARG A 34 -14.92 15.54 -3.42
C ARG A 34 -14.55 14.27 -4.17
N ILE A 35 -13.69 13.44 -3.60
CA ILE A 35 -13.42 12.09 -4.14
C ILE A 35 -14.69 11.24 -4.07
N ASP A 36 -15.44 11.29 -2.95
CA ASP A 36 -16.70 10.56 -2.78
C ASP A 36 -17.78 10.97 -3.82
N ASN A 37 -17.78 12.24 -4.21
CA ASN A 37 -18.74 12.76 -5.19
C ASN A 37 -18.38 12.48 -6.65
N ALA A 38 -17.20 11.93 -6.93
CA ALA A 38 -16.75 11.68 -8.30
C ALA A 38 -17.35 10.40 -8.93
N GLY A 39 -17.95 9.50 -8.14
CA GLY A 39 -18.60 8.29 -8.64
C GLY A 39 -17.69 7.07 -8.75
N TYR A 40 -16.67 6.97 -7.92
CA TYR A 40 -15.81 5.77 -7.87
C TYR A 40 -16.57 4.52 -7.42
N GLN A 41 -16.15 3.36 -7.92
CA GLN A 41 -16.62 2.03 -7.50
C GLN A 41 -16.21 1.70 -6.06
N ALA A 42 -15.01 2.12 -5.66
CA ALA A 42 -14.46 2.00 -4.32
C ALA A 42 -13.36 3.03 -4.11
N ILE A 43 -13.05 3.36 -2.86
CA ILE A 43 -11.93 4.21 -2.48
C ILE A 43 -11.03 3.40 -1.53
N GLU A 44 -9.77 3.18 -1.93
CA GLU A 44 -8.79 2.55 -1.05
C GLU A 44 -8.25 3.53 -0.02
N LEU A 45 -8.30 3.16 1.25
CA LEU A 45 -7.94 4.05 2.35
C LEU A 45 -6.74 3.60 3.16
N ILE A 46 -6.66 2.32 3.52
CA ILE A 46 -5.70 1.85 4.51
C ILE A 46 -5.13 0.48 4.17
N ALA A 47 -3.90 0.23 4.61
CA ALA A 47 -3.28 -1.09 4.66
C ALA A 47 -2.94 -1.45 6.10
N SER A 48 -2.86 -2.75 6.42
CA SER A 48 -2.44 -3.21 7.75
C SER A 48 -1.05 -2.69 8.13
N SER A 49 -0.13 -2.57 7.16
CA SER A 49 1.21 -2.00 7.35
C SER A 49 1.20 -0.52 7.77
N HIS A 50 0.14 0.23 7.44
CA HIS A 50 0.04 1.66 7.78
C HIS A 50 -0.13 1.92 9.30
N ILE A 51 -0.56 0.92 10.09
CA ILE A 51 -0.68 1.09 11.55
C ILE A 51 0.64 1.59 12.15
N LYS A 52 1.74 0.91 11.80
CA LYS A 52 3.07 1.25 12.29
C LYS A 52 3.49 2.67 11.90
N LYS A 53 3.28 3.04 10.64
CA LYS A 53 3.59 4.37 10.11
C LYS A 53 2.73 5.47 10.76
N CYS A 54 1.42 5.25 10.86
CA CYS A 54 0.51 6.21 11.48
C CYS A 54 0.92 6.51 12.93
N VAL A 55 1.14 5.48 13.74
CA VAL A 55 1.42 5.66 15.16
C VAL A 55 2.83 6.20 15.41
N ARG A 56 3.86 5.57 14.79
CA ARG A 56 5.26 5.92 15.09
C ARG A 56 5.73 7.22 14.48
N GLU A 57 5.38 7.46 13.22
CA GLU A 57 5.96 8.58 12.48
C GLU A 57 4.98 9.74 12.34
N LEU A 58 3.72 9.46 12.00
CA LEU A 58 2.72 10.51 11.84
C LEU A 58 2.14 10.95 13.17
N ARG A 59 2.24 10.12 14.23
CA ARG A 59 1.60 10.37 15.53
C ARG A 59 0.10 10.58 15.39
N GLU A 60 -0.54 9.72 14.58
CA GLU A 60 -1.98 9.72 14.31
C GLU A 60 -2.57 8.33 14.55
N ASP A 61 -3.78 8.27 15.13
CA ASP A 61 -4.52 7.02 15.34
C ASP A 61 -5.09 6.51 14.01
N PRO A 62 -4.68 5.30 13.54
CA PRO A 62 -5.17 4.73 12.28
C PRO A 62 -6.67 4.38 12.31
N PHE A 63 -7.23 4.04 13.47
CA PHE A 63 -8.65 3.74 13.63
C PHE A 63 -9.48 5.02 13.63
N GLU A 64 -9.01 6.08 14.29
CA GLU A 64 -9.63 7.41 14.18
C GLU A 64 -9.59 7.91 12.73
N ARG A 65 -8.47 7.72 12.01
CA ARG A 65 -8.38 8.02 10.57
C ARG A 65 -9.49 7.33 9.79
N MET A 66 -9.68 6.01 9.99
CA MET A 66 -10.76 5.27 9.31
C MET A 66 -12.14 5.84 9.63
N ARG A 67 -12.44 6.11 10.91
CA ARG A 67 -13.73 6.67 11.34
C ARG A 67 -14.00 8.05 10.74
N LEU A 68 -13.04 8.95 10.81
CA LEU A 68 -13.17 10.31 10.30
C LEU A 68 -13.37 10.33 8.77
N ILE A 69 -12.65 9.50 8.05
CA ILE A 69 -12.81 9.38 6.59
C ILE A 69 -14.15 8.73 6.25
N ALA A 70 -14.56 7.67 6.97
CA ALA A 70 -15.86 7.03 6.76
C ALA A 70 -17.05 7.96 7.05
N GLN A 71 -16.90 8.96 7.89
CA GLN A 71 -17.90 10.02 8.11
C GLN A 71 -17.99 11.01 6.95
N LYS A 72 -16.91 11.17 6.18
CA LYS A 72 -16.86 12.08 5.02
C LYS A 72 -17.21 11.38 3.71
N ILE A 73 -16.78 10.13 3.56
CA ILE A 73 -17.05 9.28 2.39
C ILE A 73 -18.25 8.41 2.72
N THR A 74 -19.42 8.79 2.20
CA THR A 74 -20.70 8.17 2.57
C THR A 74 -21.40 7.46 1.42
N ARG A 75 -20.99 7.73 0.17
CA ARG A 75 -21.57 7.16 -1.05
C ARG A 75 -20.76 5.98 -1.56
N THR A 76 -19.45 6.11 -1.55
CA THR A 76 -18.52 5.14 -2.11
C THR A 76 -18.01 4.19 -1.03
N PRO A 77 -18.03 2.87 -1.23
CA PRO A 77 -17.50 1.94 -0.26
C PRO A 77 -15.99 2.12 -0.05
N LEU A 78 -15.58 2.18 1.22
CA LEU A 78 -14.16 2.23 1.58
C LEU A 78 -13.55 0.82 1.53
N ARG A 79 -12.36 0.74 0.95
CA ARG A 79 -11.60 -0.50 0.79
C ARG A 79 -10.32 -0.44 1.62
N ALA A 80 -10.07 -1.51 2.38
CA ALA A 80 -8.75 -1.78 2.97
C ALA A 80 -7.96 -2.76 2.10
N ILE A 81 -6.63 -2.79 2.28
CA ILE A 81 -5.77 -3.85 1.73
C ILE A 81 -5.08 -4.59 2.89
N GLY A 82 -4.99 -5.90 2.80
CA GLY A 82 -4.37 -6.71 3.85
C GLY A 82 -4.16 -8.17 3.47
N SER A 83 -3.55 -8.88 4.42
CA SER A 83 -3.31 -10.31 4.38
C SER A 83 -3.33 -10.84 5.82
N GLU A 84 -2.85 -12.06 6.04
CA GLU A 84 -2.68 -12.68 7.36
C GLU A 84 -1.52 -12.07 8.19
N ARG A 85 -1.07 -10.86 7.88
CA ARG A 85 0.02 -10.19 8.59
C ARG A 85 -0.30 -8.71 8.83
N LEU A 86 -0.23 -8.30 10.09
CA LEU A 86 -0.34 -6.88 10.47
C LEU A 86 0.98 -6.13 10.30
N SER A 87 2.11 -6.84 10.31
CA SER A 87 3.41 -6.29 9.97
C SER A 87 4.04 -7.09 8.83
N ALA A 88 4.98 -6.48 8.11
CA ALA A 88 5.57 -7.06 6.90
C ALA A 88 6.28 -8.40 7.17
N PHE A 89 6.95 -8.55 8.31
CA PHE A 89 7.83 -9.68 8.60
C PHE A 89 7.30 -10.66 9.66
N GLU A 90 6.41 -10.22 10.52
CA GLU A 90 5.96 -11.01 11.66
C GLU A 90 4.70 -11.81 11.33
N LEU A 91 4.65 -13.05 11.78
CA LEU A 91 3.42 -13.83 11.76
C LEU A 91 2.47 -13.28 12.81
N THR A 92 1.26 -12.99 12.41
CA THR A 92 0.23 -12.48 13.31
C THR A 92 -0.61 -13.64 13.84
N PRO A 93 -0.86 -13.73 15.17
CA PRO A 93 -1.76 -14.72 15.74
C PRO A 93 -3.17 -14.65 15.14
N ASP A 94 -3.84 -15.79 15.01
CA ASP A 94 -5.18 -15.85 14.42
C ASP A 94 -6.19 -14.95 15.16
N ALA A 95 -6.16 -14.94 16.52
CA ALA A 95 -7.04 -14.08 17.32
C ALA A 95 -6.82 -12.57 17.04
N VAL A 96 -5.56 -12.16 16.80
CA VAL A 96 -5.24 -10.77 16.45
C VAL A 96 -5.71 -10.42 15.03
N ASN A 97 -5.56 -11.36 14.08
CA ASN A 97 -6.10 -11.19 12.73
C ASN A 97 -7.63 -11.11 12.75
N ASP A 98 -8.31 -11.99 13.49
CA ASP A 98 -9.78 -11.94 13.63
C ASP A 98 -10.21 -10.58 14.18
N LEU A 99 -9.59 -10.11 15.24
CA LEU A 99 -9.87 -8.78 15.81
C LEU A 99 -9.60 -7.64 14.82
N TRP A 100 -8.51 -7.71 14.06
CA TRP A 100 -8.20 -6.70 13.04
C TRP A 100 -9.31 -6.60 11.99
N PHE A 101 -9.81 -7.73 11.47
CA PHE A 101 -10.89 -7.75 10.48
C PHE A 101 -12.20 -7.20 11.07
N GLU A 102 -12.54 -7.55 12.29
CA GLU A 102 -13.69 -6.98 13.01
C GLU A 102 -13.56 -5.46 13.17
N ARG A 103 -12.37 -4.99 13.57
CA ARG A 103 -12.14 -3.56 13.77
C ARG A 103 -12.12 -2.76 12.48
N MET A 104 -11.64 -3.31 11.37
CA MET A 104 -11.76 -2.67 10.05
C MET A 104 -13.22 -2.41 9.70
N VAL A 105 -14.08 -3.41 9.84
CA VAL A 105 -15.52 -3.28 9.56
C VAL A 105 -16.19 -2.28 10.51
N ALA A 106 -15.92 -2.38 11.80
CA ALA A 106 -16.47 -1.46 12.82
C ALA A 106 -16.05 -0.01 12.59
N ASN A 107 -14.88 0.22 11.96
CA ASN A 107 -14.38 1.55 11.63
C ASN A 107 -14.69 1.99 10.19
N GLY A 108 -15.63 1.31 9.51
CA GLY A 108 -16.25 1.78 8.26
C GLY A 108 -15.76 1.13 6.97
N MET A 109 -14.80 0.19 7.02
CA MET A 109 -14.38 -0.54 5.82
C MET A 109 -15.49 -1.49 5.35
N LYS A 110 -15.76 -1.50 4.03
CA LYS A 110 -16.78 -2.33 3.38
C LYS A 110 -16.18 -3.37 2.46
N GLN A 111 -14.97 -3.14 1.99
CA GLN A 111 -14.27 -4.02 1.06
C GLN A 111 -12.86 -4.31 1.57
N LEU A 112 -12.37 -5.50 1.24
CA LEU A 112 -10.98 -5.90 1.48
C LEU A 112 -10.34 -6.39 0.20
N ARG A 113 -9.20 -5.80 -0.15
CA ARG A 113 -8.29 -6.32 -1.16
C ARG A 113 -7.28 -7.24 -0.46
N ILE A 114 -7.34 -8.53 -0.78
CA ILE A 114 -6.40 -9.51 -0.23
C ILE A 114 -5.15 -9.54 -1.10
N SER A 115 -4.00 -9.26 -0.50
CA SER A 115 -2.71 -9.23 -1.18
C SER A 115 -1.71 -10.14 -0.46
N ASN A 116 -1.42 -11.29 -1.06
CA ASN A 116 -0.41 -12.22 -0.57
C ASN A 116 0.80 -12.17 -1.52
N PRO A 117 2.00 -11.78 -1.06
CA PRO A 117 3.16 -11.54 -1.92
C PRO A 117 3.69 -12.78 -2.64
N SER A 118 3.35 -13.98 -2.18
CA SER A 118 3.73 -15.24 -2.85
C SER A 118 2.62 -15.86 -3.72
N ASN A 119 1.46 -15.20 -3.83
CA ASN A 119 0.27 -15.81 -4.42
C ASN A 119 -0.05 -17.19 -3.82
N ASP A 120 0.11 -17.31 -2.49
CA ASP A 120 -0.06 -18.57 -1.77
C ASP A 120 -1.54 -18.89 -1.50
N PRO A 121 -2.08 -20.00 -2.03
CA PRO A 121 -3.49 -20.35 -1.84
C PRO A 121 -3.88 -20.61 -0.38
N ALA A 122 -2.96 -21.08 0.46
CA ALA A 122 -3.25 -21.33 1.87
C ALA A 122 -3.47 -20.00 2.62
N GLY A 123 -2.65 -18.99 2.35
CA GLY A 123 -2.84 -17.64 2.88
C GLY A 123 -4.12 -16.98 2.34
N TRP A 124 -4.42 -17.16 1.06
CA TRP A 124 -5.69 -16.67 0.48
C TRP A 124 -6.91 -17.29 1.15
N THR A 125 -6.91 -18.62 1.37
CA THR A 125 -8.04 -19.34 1.99
C THR A 125 -8.39 -18.75 3.34
N LYS A 126 -7.40 -18.53 4.20
CA LYS A 126 -7.61 -17.95 5.54
C LYS A 126 -8.17 -16.52 5.44
N SER A 127 -7.55 -15.67 4.63
CA SER A 127 -7.95 -14.27 4.48
C SER A 127 -9.35 -14.12 3.86
N VAL A 128 -9.68 -14.91 2.83
CA VAL A 128 -11.02 -14.89 2.21
C VAL A 128 -12.10 -15.34 3.20
N ALA A 129 -11.86 -16.44 3.92
CA ALA A 129 -12.80 -16.94 4.91
C ALA A 129 -13.05 -15.92 6.03
N ARG A 130 -11.98 -15.26 6.52
CA ARG A 130 -12.05 -14.23 7.55
C ARG A 130 -12.78 -12.98 7.06
N ALA A 131 -12.50 -12.51 5.85
CA ALA A 131 -13.17 -11.37 5.25
C ALA A 131 -14.68 -11.61 5.08
N LYS A 132 -15.06 -12.78 4.55
CA LYS A 132 -16.48 -13.14 4.34
C LYS A 132 -17.24 -13.30 5.64
N ARG A 133 -16.66 -13.88 6.68
CA ARG A 133 -17.29 -13.95 8.03
C ARG A 133 -17.61 -12.56 8.58
N ASN A 134 -16.82 -11.57 8.22
CA ASN A 134 -17.02 -10.17 8.62
C ASN A 134 -17.88 -9.36 7.63
N GLY A 135 -18.46 -9.98 6.60
CA GLY A 135 -19.35 -9.34 5.63
C GLY A 135 -18.64 -8.38 4.65
N LEU A 136 -17.32 -8.52 4.48
CA LEU A 136 -16.55 -7.70 3.55
C LEU A 136 -16.69 -8.21 2.12
N TYR A 137 -16.80 -7.27 1.16
CA TYR A 137 -16.62 -7.54 -0.26
C TYR A 137 -15.16 -7.83 -0.54
N VAL A 138 -14.87 -8.93 -1.22
CA VAL A 138 -13.52 -9.49 -1.33
C VAL A 138 -12.96 -9.32 -2.74
N VAL A 139 -11.88 -8.57 -2.86
CA VAL A 139 -11.05 -8.48 -4.06
C VAL A 139 -9.78 -9.30 -3.83
N LEU A 140 -9.55 -10.35 -4.64
CA LEU A 140 -8.39 -11.22 -4.49
C LEU A 140 -7.33 -10.92 -5.55
N ASN A 141 -6.14 -10.52 -5.13
CA ASN A 141 -5.06 -10.20 -6.04
C ASN A 141 -4.36 -11.46 -6.58
N LEU A 142 -4.18 -11.49 -7.90
CA LEU A 142 -3.13 -12.24 -8.58
C LEU A 142 -1.99 -11.26 -8.85
N ILE A 143 -0.90 -11.37 -8.08
CA ILE A 143 0.22 -10.43 -8.18
C ILE A 143 1.11 -10.85 -9.35
N PHE A 144 1.35 -9.90 -10.26
CA PHE A 144 2.16 -10.08 -11.46
C PHE A 144 3.66 -9.95 -11.16
N SER A 145 4.46 -10.72 -11.87
CA SER A 145 5.91 -10.62 -11.90
C SER A 145 6.45 -11.23 -13.20
N VAL A 146 7.67 -10.89 -13.56
CA VAL A 146 8.38 -11.43 -14.74
C VAL A 146 9.51 -12.31 -14.26
N SER A 147 9.49 -13.59 -14.66
CA SER A 147 10.57 -14.54 -14.45
C SER A 147 10.30 -15.85 -15.19
N PRO A 148 11.27 -16.78 -15.32
CA PRO A 148 11.03 -18.11 -15.86
C PRO A 148 9.93 -18.92 -15.17
N LYS A 149 9.64 -18.61 -13.90
CA LYS A 149 8.57 -19.24 -13.09
C LYS A 149 7.18 -18.71 -13.41
N HIS A 150 7.06 -17.40 -13.68
CA HIS A 150 5.77 -16.70 -13.83
C HIS A 150 5.23 -16.81 -15.25
N THR A 151 5.00 -18.08 -15.69
CA THR A 151 4.48 -18.45 -17.01
C THR A 151 2.96 -18.33 -17.10
N ASP A 152 2.40 -18.58 -18.28
CA ASP A 152 0.94 -18.64 -18.45
C ASP A 152 0.32 -19.78 -17.64
N GLU A 153 0.98 -20.94 -17.57
CA GLU A 153 0.54 -22.09 -16.76
C GLU A 153 0.50 -21.74 -15.26
N TYR A 154 1.49 -20.97 -14.80
CA TYR A 154 1.48 -20.47 -13.43
C TYR A 154 0.25 -19.60 -13.18
N TYR A 155 -0.02 -18.59 -14.01
CA TYR A 155 -1.17 -17.70 -13.83
C TYR A 155 -2.50 -18.41 -14.04
N ALA A 156 -2.60 -19.36 -15.01
CA ALA A 156 -3.79 -20.19 -15.19
C ALA A 156 -4.12 -21.00 -13.93
N ARG A 157 -3.11 -21.65 -13.35
CA ARG A 157 -3.27 -22.40 -12.10
C ARG A 157 -3.70 -21.49 -10.94
N LYS A 158 -3.04 -20.32 -10.80
CA LYS A 158 -3.37 -19.35 -9.75
C LYS A 158 -4.77 -18.76 -9.92
N ALA A 159 -5.22 -18.49 -11.14
CA ALA A 159 -6.58 -18.01 -11.42
C ALA A 159 -7.63 -19.05 -11.00
N ARG A 160 -7.43 -20.34 -11.34
CA ARG A 160 -8.33 -21.43 -10.88
C ARG A 160 -8.34 -21.56 -9.37
N GLN A 161 -7.19 -21.46 -8.70
CA GLN A 161 -7.07 -21.52 -7.24
C GLN A 161 -7.78 -20.32 -6.57
N ALA A 162 -7.65 -19.13 -7.13
CA ALA A 162 -8.38 -17.94 -6.67
C ALA A 162 -9.88 -18.09 -6.86
N ALA A 163 -10.33 -18.54 -8.03
CA ALA A 163 -11.74 -18.77 -8.34
C ALA A 163 -12.39 -19.80 -7.39
N ALA A 164 -11.67 -20.84 -6.99
CA ALA A 164 -12.16 -21.86 -6.06
C ALA A 164 -12.51 -21.30 -4.67
N LEU A 165 -11.92 -20.17 -4.27
CA LEU A 165 -12.20 -19.48 -3.01
C LEU A 165 -13.44 -18.57 -3.10
N ASN A 166 -14.02 -18.42 -4.30
CA ASN A 166 -15.21 -17.64 -4.55
C ASN A 166 -15.10 -16.18 -4.04
N PRO A 167 -14.08 -15.39 -4.42
CA PRO A 167 -14.02 -13.96 -4.14
C PRO A 167 -15.14 -13.23 -4.88
N ASP A 168 -15.33 -11.94 -4.64
CA ASP A 168 -16.25 -11.12 -5.43
C ASP A 168 -15.59 -10.62 -6.74
N VAL A 169 -14.27 -10.39 -6.72
CA VAL A 169 -13.46 -9.91 -7.85
C VAL A 169 -12.08 -10.58 -7.82
N ILE A 170 -11.53 -10.89 -8.99
CA ILE A 170 -10.12 -11.26 -9.15
C ILE A 170 -9.39 -10.06 -9.76
N CYS A 171 -8.35 -9.58 -9.09
CA CYS A 171 -7.57 -8.44 -9.55
C CYS A 171 -6.22 -8.90 -10.09
N LEU A 172 -5.94 -8.61 -11.36
CA LEU A 172 -4.57 -8.67 -11.87
C LEU A 172 -3.81 -7.46 -11.34
N LYS A 173 -2.87 -7.70 -10.43
CA LYS A 173 -2.12 -6.66 -9.74
C LYS A 173 -0.66 -6.63 -10.16
N ASP A 174 -0.25 -5.53 -10.79
CA ASP A 174 1.13 -5.25 -11.18
C ASP A 174 1.72 -4.07 -10.37
N PRO A 175 2.24 -4.33 -9.18
CA PRO A 175 2.83 -3.28 -8.34
C PRO A 175 4.24 -2.86 -8.79
N GLY A 176 4.84 -3.60 -9.71
CA GLY A 176 6.14 -3.27 -10.32
C GLY A 176 6.02 -2.39 -11.56
N GLY A 177 4.83 -2.28 -12.14
CA GLY A 177 4.62 -1.63 -13.44
C GLY A 177 5.30 -2.37 -14.60
N LEU A 178 5.39 -3.70 -14.52
CA LEU A 178 6.11 -4.56 -15.46
C LEU A 178 5.22 -5.13 -16.57
N LEU A 179 3.90 -4.92 -16.50
CA LEU A 179 3.01 -5.31 -17.59
C LEU A 179 3.29 -4.49 -18.84
N THR A 180 3.31 -5.18 -19.97
CA THR A 180 3.20 -4.56 -21.30
C THR A 180 1.75 -4.68 -21.77
N PRO A 181 1.29 -3.89 -22.75
CA PRO A 181 -0.04 -4.06 -23.34
C PRO A 181 -0.27 -5.49 -23.84
N GLU A 182 0.70 -6.09 -24.54
CA GLU A 182 0.65 -7.47 -25.03
C GLU A 182 0.46 -8.47 -23.88
N ARG A 183 1.29 -8.34 -22.82
CA ARG A 183 1.22 -9.23 -21.65
C ARG A 183 -0.07 -9.05 -20.87
N THR A 184 -0.57 -7.82 -20.78
CA THR A 184 -1.89 -7.51 -20.21
C THR A 184 -2.97 -8.25 -20.96
N GLY A 185 -2.96 -8.16 -22.29
CA GLY A 185 -3.94 -8.84 -23.13
C GLY A 185 -3.94 -10.36 -22.94
N ALA A 186 -2.79 -10.98 -22.95
CA ALA A 186 -2.65 -12.43 -22.75
C ALA A 186 -3.17 -12.86 -21.36
N LEU A 187 -2.82 -12.15 -20.30
CA LEU A 187 -3.21 -12.52 -18.93
C LEU A 187 -4.69 -12.24 -18.65
N ILE A 188 -5.27 -11.15 -19.14
CA ILE A 188 -6.70 -10.87 -18.98
C ILE A 188 -7.53 -11.98 -19.62
N GLN A 189 -7.25 -12.34 -20.89
CA GLN A 189 -7.96 -13.42 -21.57
C GLN A 189 -7.79 -14.77 -20.84
N LEU A 190 -6.59 -15.03 -20.32
CA LEU A 190 -6.31 -16.22 -19.53
C LEU A 190 -7.14 -16.25 -18.23
N ILE A 191 -7.17 -15.18 -17.47
CA ILE A 191 -7.94 -15.10 -16.21
C ILE A 191 -9.44 -15.24 -16.50
N GLN A 192 -9.96 -14.57 -17.54
CA GLN A 192 -11.36 -14.68 -17.96
C GLN A 192 -11.74 -16.12 -18.36
N ARG A 193 -10.83 -16.84 -19.00
CA ARG A 193 -11.04 -18.25 -19.37
C ARG A 193 -11.02 -19.19 -18.16
N GLU A 194 -10.07 -19.00 -17.24
CA GLU A 194 -9.87 -19.88 -16.08
C GLU A 194 -10.84 -19.57 -14.91
N ALA A 195 -11.36 -18.35 -14.87
CA ALA A 195 -12.27 -17.86 -13.84
C ALA A 195 -13.49 -17.10 -14.41
N PRO A 196 -14.27 -17.68 -15.34
CA PRO A 196 -15.25 -16.96 -16.16
C PRO A 196 -16.42 -16.36 -15.41
N ARG A 197 -16.65 -16.76 -14.15
CA ARG A 197 -17.73 -16.25 -13.31
C ARG A 197 -17.38 -14.99 -12.54
N PHE A 198 -16.10 -14.58 -12.54
CA PHE A 198 -15.63 -13.49 -11.71
C PHE A 198 -15.26 -12.28 -12.56
N PRO A 199 -15.72 -11.07 -12.17
CA PRO A 199 -15.21 -9.84 -12.75
C PRO A 199 -13.69 -9.76 -12.57
N VAL A 200 -13.03 -9.18 -13.57
CA VAL A 200 -11.60 -8.89 -13.49
C VAL A 200 -11.40 -7.41 -13.20
N GLU A 201 -10.53 -7.11 -12.24
CA GLU A 201 -10.06 -5.77 -11.94
C GLU A 201 -8.59 -5.65 -12.35
N LEU A 202 -8.18 -4.51 -12.91
CA LEU A 202 -6.77 -4.24 -13.21
C LEU A 202 -6.21 -3.17 -12.27
N HIS A 203 -5.13 -3.53 -11.58
CA HIS A 203 -4.27 -2.63 -10.82
C HIS A 203 -2.87 -2.65 -11.43
N VAL A 204 -2.44 -1.56 -12.02
CA VAL A 204 -1.14 -1.45 -12.68
C VAL A 204 -0.42 -0.18 -12.26
N HIS A 205 0.88 -0.27 -11.97
CA HIS A 205 1.73 0.89 -11.72
C HIS A 205 2.34 1.44 -13.03
N CYS A 206 2.83 2.67 -12.98
CA CYS A 206 3.36 3.37 -14.16
C CYS A 206 4.88 3.42 -14.20
N THR A 207 5.57 2.60 -13.40
CA THR A 207 7.04 2.65 -13.22
C THR A 207 7.82 2.56 -14.54
N THR A 208 7.31 1.80 -15.50
CA THR A 208 7.91 1.65 -16.85
C THR A 208 7.31 2.57 -17.91
N GLY A 209 6.36 3.47 -17.54
CA GLY A 209 5.64 4.32 -18.47
C GLY A 209 4.44 3.65 -19.16
N LEU A 210 4.28 2.33 -19.04
CA LEU A 210 3.26 1.57 -19.79
C LEU A 210 1.90 1.44 -19.10
N GLY A 211 1.77 1.84 -17.83
CA GLY A 211 0.54 1.67 -17.04
C GLY A 211 -0.75 2.14 -17.74
N PRO A 212 -0.82 3.37 -18.29
CA PRO A 212 -2.00 3.83 -19.01
C PRO A 212 -2.34 2.98 -20.23
N LEU A 213 -1.35 2.51 -21.00
CA LEU A 213 -1.56 1.66 -22.16
C LEU A 213 -2.09 0.28 -21.75
N CYS A 214 -1.58 -0.28 -20.67
CA CYS A 214 -2.07 -1.54 -20.11
C CYS A 214 -3.53 -1.42 -19.64
N ALA A 215 -3.90 -0.30 -19.02
CA ALA A 215 -5.27 -0.02 -18.61
C ALA A 215 -6.23 0.03 -19.83
N LEU A 216 -5.84 0.72 -20.89
CA LEU A 216 -6.64 0.80 -22.11
C LEU A 216 -6.74 -0.56 -22.83
N GLU A 217 -5.69 -1.36 -22.83
CA GLU A 217 -5.72 -2.70 -23.41
C GLU A 217 -6.67 -3.62 -22.62
N ALA A 218 -6.63 -3.57 -21.29
CA ALA A 218 -7.57 -4.32 -20.47
C ALA A 218 -9.04 -3.92 -20.73
N ILE A 219 -9.32 -2.62 -20.88
CA ILE A 219 -10.65 -2.09 -21.22
C ILE A 219 -11.15 -2.65 -22.55
N LYS A 220 -10.29 -2.69 -23.59
CA LYS A 220 -10.64 -3.28 -24.90
C LYS A 220 -11.02 -4.76 -24.80
N LEU A 221 -10.49 -5.46 -23.81
CA LEU A 221 -10.78 -6.88 -23.55
C LEU A 221 -11.92 -7.11 -22.56
N GLY A 222 -12.69 -6.05 -22.26
CA GLY A 222 -13.89 -6.12 -21.44
C GLY A 222 -13.65 -6.08 -19.94
N VAL A 223 -12.47 -5.62 -19.49
CA VAL A 223 -12.26 -5.31 -18.06
C VAL A 223 -12.98 -4.01 -17.75
N GLU A 224 -13.90 -4.06 -16.81
CA GLU A 224 -14.75 -2.93 -16.43
C GLU A 224 -14.28 -2.19 -15.18
N ILE A 225 -13.31 -2.72 -14.43
CA ILE A 225 -12.85 -2.15 -13.16
C ILE A 225 -11.36 -1.84 -13.26
N ILE A 226 -11.01 -0.56 -13.19
CA ILE A 226 -9.63 -0.07 -13.35
C ILE A 226 -9.23 0.77 -12.14
N ASP A 227 -8.10 0.44 -11.55
CA ASP A 227 -7.49 1.23 -10.48
C ASP A 227 -6.79 2.46 -11.04
N THR A 228 -7.05 3.60 -10.43
CA THR A 228 -6.49 4.90 -10.84
C THR A 228 -6.20 5.78 -9.63
N SER A 229 -5.37 6.78 -9.82
CA SER A 229 -5.12 7.82 -8.81
C SER A 229 -5.37 9.22 -9.36
N VAL A 230 -5.67 10.15 -8.46
CA VAL A 230 -5.79 11.59 -8.80
C VAL A 230 -4.40 12.22 -8.75
N PRO A 231 -3.99 13.02 -9.78
CA PRO A 231 -2.77 13.82 -9.67
C PRO A 231 -2.81 14.75 -8.43
N PRO A 232 -1.69 15.01 -7.77
CA PRO A 232 -0.31 14.67 -8.09
C PRO A 232 0.13 13.27 -7.63
N LEU A 233 -0.78 12.43 -7.18
CA LEU A 233 -0.50 11.08 -6.65
C LEU A 233 -0.71 9.96 -7.68
N ALA A 234 -0.79 10.32 -8.97
CA ALA A 234 -0.87 9.40 -10.10
C ALA A 234 0.47 9.34 -10.87
N ASN A 235 0.62 8.33 -11.71
CA ASN A 235 1.79 8.10 -12.57
C ASN A 235 3.09 7.76 -11.82
N ALA A 236 4.23 7.77 -12.48
CA ALA A 236 5.53 7.36 -11.95
C ALA A 236 5.44 5.98 -11.27
N SER A 237 5.75 5.89 -9.98
CA SER A 237 5.62 4.65 -9.19
C SER A 237 4.20 4.36 -8.69
N SER A 238 3.20 5.14 -9.09
CA SER A 238 1.79 4.98 -8.71
C SER A 238 0.94 4.43 -9.86
N ASN A 239 -0.39 4.35 -9.63
CA ASN A 239 -1.36 3.97 -10.65
C ASN A 239 -1.54 5.08 -11.71
N PRO A 240 -2.11 4.76 -12.89
CA PRO A 240 -2.42 5.73 -13.91
C PRO A 240 -3.34 6.85 -13.41
N SER A 241 -3.17 8.04 -13.99
CA SER A 241 -4.09 9.15 -13.74
C SER A 241 -5.50 8.82 -14.21
N ILE A 242 -6.48 9.03 -13.32
CA ILE A 242 -7.91 8.90 -13.63
C ILE A 242 -8.30 9.79 -14.82
N ILE A 243 -7.76 11.02 -14.88
CA ILE A 243 -8.06 11.97 -15.96
C ILE A 243 -7.60 11.40 -17.31
N ASN A 244 -6.38 10.82 -17.35
CA ASN A 244 -5.84 10.23 -18.57
C ASN A 244 -6.66 9.02 -19.01
N VAL A 245 -6.90 8.05 -18.09
CA VAL A 245 -7.58 6.81 -18.45
C VAL A 245 -9.05 7.07 -18.82
N ALA A 246 -9.77 7.90 -18.08
CA ALA A 246 -11.17 8.22 -18.38
C ALA A 246 -11.32 8.94 -19.72
N HIS A 247 -10.47 9.93 -20.00
CA HIS A 247 -10.46 10.65 -21.29
C HIS A 247 -10.24 9.68 -22.46
N ASN A 248 -9.19 8.86 -22.39
CA ASN A 248 -8.86 7.94 -23.47
C ASN A 248 -9.88 6.81 -23.62
N SER A 249 -10.51 6.35 -22.53
CA SER A 249 -11.61 5.39 -22.59
C SER A 249 -12.79 5.93 -23.39
N ARG A 250 -13.17 7.19 -23.16
CA ARG A 250 -14.24 7.86 -23.94
C ARG A 250 -13.84 8.05 -25.40
N ALA A 251 -12.58 8.41 -25.67
CA ALA A 251 -12.07 8.53 -27.05
C ALA A 251 -12.11 7.18 -27.80
N LEU A 252 -12.00 6.06 -27.10
CA LEU A 252 -12.16 4.71 -27.63
C LEU A 252 -13.63 4.25 -27.71
N GLY A 253 -14.60 5.09 -27.33
CA GLY A 253 -16.02 4.77 -27.41
C GLY A 253 -16.62 4.07 -26.19
N TYR A 254 -15.90 3.98 -25.07
CA TYR A 254 -16.43 3.41 -23.82
C TYR A 254 -17.09 4.47 -22.94
N ALA A 255 -18.09 4.09 -22.17
CA ALA A 255 -18.65 4.94 -21.12
C ALA A 255 -17.74 4.89 -19.89
N ALA A 256 -17.17 6.02 -19.50
CA ALA A 256 -16.38 6.14 -18.27
C ALA A 256 -17.25 6.73 -17.16
N ALA A 257 -17.62 5.93 -16.17
CA ALA A 257 -18.52 6.28 -15.06
C ALA A 257 -17.79 7.11 -13.99
N ILE A 258 -17.37 8.31 -14.35
CA ILE A 258 -16.67 9.22 -13.44
C ILE A 258 -16.98 10.68 -13.76
N ASP A 259 -17.24 11.48 -12.73
CA ASP A 259 -17.30 12.95 -12.82
C ASP A 259 -15.93 13.54 -12.47
N GLU A 260 -15.28 14.12 -13.43
CA GLU A 260 -13.96 14.72 -13.28
C GLU A 260 -14.03 16.12 -12.64
N THR A 261 -15.19 16.75 -12.59
CA THR A 261 -15.36 18.13 -12.10
C THR A 261 -14.88 18.30 -10.65
N PRO A 262 -15.30 17.45 -9.67
CA PRO A 262 -14.77 17.53 -8.32
C PRO A 262 -13.29 17.19 -8.25
N LEU A 263 -12.79 16.31 -9.14
CA LEU A 263 -11.39 15.84 -9.12
C LEU A 263 -10.39 16.92 -9.49
N GLN A 264 -10.74 17.88 -10.34
CA GLN A 264 -9.90 19.05 -10.65
C GLN A 264 -9.57 19.86 -9.39
N SER A 265 -10.52 19.96 -8.47
CA SER A 265 -10.29 20.65 -7.20
C SER A 265 -9.47 19.82 -6.21
N VAL A 266 -9.60 18.49 -6.25
CA VAL A 266 -8.76 17.54 -5.49
C VAL A 266 -7.31 17.66 -5.95
N GLU A 267 -7.06 17.57 -7.25
CA GLU A 267 -5.72 17.73 -7.85
C GLU A 267 -5.05 19.03 -7.43
N ARG A 268 -5.76 20.15 -7.53
CA ARG A 268 -5.24 21.46 -7.13
C ARG A 268 -4.86 21.50 -5.64
N ASP A 269 -5.71 20.98 -4.77
CA ASP A 269 -5.50 21.01 -3.32
C ASP A 269 -4.37 20.07 -2.90
N LEU A 270 -4.29 18.87 -3.48
CA LEU A 270 -3.17 17.95 -3.23
C LEU A 270 -1.85 18.49 -3.81
N SER A 271 -1.87 19.13 -4.98
CA SER A 271 -0.68 19.78 -5.56
C SER A 271 -0.17 20.94 -4.70
N PHE A 272 -1.08 21.72 -4.13
CA PHE A 272 -0.72 22.77 -3.17
C PHE A 272 -0.08 22.17 -1.90
N ILE A 273 -0.66 21.10 -1.35
CA ILE A 273 -0.11 20.39 -0.20
C ILE A 273 1.28 19.84 -0.53
N ALA A 274 1.43 19.19 -1.69
CA ALA A 274 2.71 18.65 -2.15
C ALA A 274 3.79 19.73 -2.22
N LYS A 275 3.50 20.86 -2.86
CA LYS A 275 4.42 21.99 -2.97
C LYS A 275 4.79 22.56 -1.59
N ARG A 276 3.80 22.75 -0.70
CA ARG A 276 4.02 23.31 0.64
C ARG A 276 4.85 22.39 1.53
N LYS A 277 4.74 21.08 1.35
CA LYS A 277 5.42 20.06 2.15
C LYS A 277 6.67 19.49 1.48
N ASN A 278 7.04 19.99 0.31
CA ASN A 278 8.13 19.48 -0.52
C ASN A 278 8.00 17.96 -0.76
N LEU A 279 6.78 17.52 -1.11
CA LEU A 279 6.49 16.13 -1.42
C LEU A 279 6.58 15.91 -2.94
N PRO A 280 6.99 14.71 -3.40
CA PRO A 280 7.07 14.40 -4.82
C PRO A 280 5.72 14.53 -5.54
N VAL A 281 5.77 14.85 -6.81
CA VAL A 281 4.63 14.85 -7.73
C VAL A 281 4.84 13.72 -8.73
N GLY A 282 3.82 12.89 -8.92
CA GLY A 282 3.86 11.81 -9.91
C GLY A 282 3.65 12.38 -11.31
N GLU A 283 4.69 12.29 -12.15
CA GLU A 283 4.67 12.67 -13.55
C GLU A 283 4.70 11.45 -14.45
N PRO A 284 4.16 11.53 -15.68
CA PRO A 284 4.38 10.50 -16.67
C PRO A 284 5.88 10.28 -16.88
N VAL A 285 6.29 9.02 -16.98
CA VAL A 285 7.68 8.64 -17.20
C VAL A 285 7.86 8.01 -18.57
N GLU A 286 9.05 8.15 -19.14
CA GLU A 286 9.45 7.45 -20.35
C GLU A 286 9.60 5.94 -20.08
N TYR A 287 9.56 5.15 -21.16
CA TYR A 287 9.77 3.72 -21.07
C TYR A 287 11.15 3.37 -20.49
N ASP A 288 11.17 2.65 -19.39
CA ASP A 288 12.39 2.24 -18.70
C ASP A 288 12.56 0.70 -18.73
N HIS A 289 13.41 0.22 -19.62
CA HIS A 289 13.72 -1.20 -19.73
C HIS A 289 14.51 -1.74 -18.53
N SER A 290 15.24 -0.93 -17.80
CA SER A 290 16.07 -1.36 -16.66
C SER A 290 15.24 -2.00 -15.55
N GLN A 291 13.98 -1.61 -15.43
CA GLN A 291 13.04 -2.16 -14.45
C GLN A 291 12.78 -3.66 -14.65
N TYR A 292 12.87 -4.15 -15.89
CA TYR A 292 12.69 -5.59 -16.18
C TYR A 292 13.91 -6.41 -15.77
N VAL A 293 15.09 -5.80 -15.65
CA VAL A 293 16.36 -6.48 -15.31
C VAL A 293 16.40 -6.79 -13.81
N HIS A 294 16.34 -5.76 -12.95
CA HIS A 294 16.48 -5.96 -11.50
C HIS A 294 15.16 -6.09 -10.76
N GLN A 295 14.07 -5.54 -11.29
CA GLN A 295 12.73 -5.52 -10.71
C GLN A 295 12.68 -4.99 -9.25
N VAL A 296 13.69 -4.21 -8.85
CA VAL A 296 13.75 -3.60 -7.52
C VAL A 296 12.88 -2.35 -7.54
N PRO A 297 11.84 -2.24 -6.69
CA PRO A 297 10.99 -1.05 -6.64
C PRO A 297 11.79 0.21 -6.31
N GLY A 298 11.38 1.36 -6.89
CA GLY A 298 12.09 2.63 -6.74
C GLY A 298 12.30 3.05 -5.27
N GLY A 299 11.31 2.83 -4.41
CA GLY A 299 11.45 3.06 -2.97
C GLY A 299 12.52 2.18 -2.31
N MET A 300 12.73 0.95 -2.81
CA MET A 300 13.79 0.07 -2.32
C MET A 300 15.17 0.52 -2.81
N ILE A 301 15.28 0.98 -4.05
CA ILE A 301 16.53 1.57 -4.59
C ILE A 301 16.93 2.77 -3.74
N SER A 302 16.00 3.66 -3.42
CA SER A 302 16.24 4.81 -2.56
C SER A 302 16.73 4.41 -1.18
N ASN A 303 16.17 3.35 -0.61
CA ASN A 303 16.58 2.82 0.69
C ASN A 303 17.98 2.21 0.65
N LEU A 304 18.30 1.39 -0.36
CA LEU A 304 19.64 0.85 -0.58
C LEU A 304 20.68 1.96 -0.77
N HIS A 305 20.35 2.98 -1.56
CA HIS A 305 21.18 4.17 -1.76
C HIS A 305 21.52 4.85 -0.43
N PHE A 306 20.50 5.08 0.41
CA PHE A 306 20.68 5.70 1.73
C PHE A 306 21.55 4.84 2.65
N GLN A 307 21.29 3.53 2.73
CA GLN A 307 22.05 2.61 3.57
C GLN A 307 23.53 2.53 3.13
N LEU A 308 23.79 2.35 1.83
CA LEU A 308 25.15 2.28 1.30
C LEU A 308 25.90 3.60 1.45
N LYS A 309 25.22 4.74 1.31
CA LYS A 309 25.79 6.07 1.54
C LYS A 309 26.26 6.22 2.99
N ASN A 310 25.46 5.82 3.97
CA ASN A 310 25.82 5.88 5.39
C ASN A 310 27.01 4.98 5.75
N LEU A 311 27.24 3.92 4.97
CA LEU A 311 28.39 3.03 5.12
C LEU A 311 29.61 3.46 4.28
N GLY A 312 29.54 4.54 3.51
CA GLY A 312 30.60 4.96 2.59
C GLY A 312 30.75 4.07 1.35
N LEU A 313 29.77 3.21 1.09
CA LEU A 313 29.81 2.18 0.03
C LEU A 313 28.87 2.48 -1.15
N LEU A 314 28.47 3.74 -1.34
CA LEU A 314 27.52 4.11 -2.39
C LEU A 314 27.98 3.72 -3.80
N HIS A 315 29.30 3.73 -4.06
CA HIS A 315 29.90 3.31 -5.33
C HIS A 315 29.62 1.84 -5.69
N ARG A 316 29.25 1.00 -4.71
CA ARG A 316 28.88 -0.41 -4.91
C ARG A 316 27.39 -0.63 -5.19
N LEU A 317 26.58 0.41 -5.31
CA LEU A 317 25.15 0.25 -5.61
C LEU A 317 24.88 -0.56 -6.90
N PRO A 318 25.59 -0.37 -8.02
CA PRO A 318 25.42 -1.21 -9.21
C PRO A 318 25.65 -2.70 -8.93
N GLU A 319 26.69 -3.05 -8.18
CA GLU A 319 27.00 -4.44 -7.79
C GLU A 319 25.85 -5.04 -6.94
N VAL A 320 25.25 -4.22 -6.03
CA VAL A 320 24.13 -4.66 -5.20
C VAL A 320 22.91 -4.91 -6.05
N LEU A 321 22.61 -4.09 -7.06
CA LEU A 321 21.49 -4.30 -7.97
C LEU A 321 21.66 -5.56 -8.82
N GLU A 322 22.86 -5.82 -9.33
CA GLU A 322 23.19 -7.09 -10.01
C GLU A 322 23.03 -8.30 -9.09
N GLU A 323 23.50 -8.17 -7.83
CA GLU A 323 23.38 -9.25 -6.87
C GLU A 323 21.91 -9.47 -6.44
N CYS A 324 21.04 -8.44 -6.46
CA CYS A 324 19.61 -8.61 -6.28
C CYS A 324 19.01 -9.57 -7.30
N VAL A 325 19.42 -9.49 -8.57
CA VAL A 325 18.99 -10.42 -9.63
C VAL A 325 19.36 -11.86 -9.26
N ARG A 326 20.61 -12.08 -8.85
CA ARG A 326 21.13 -13.42 -8.50
C ARG A 326 20.48 -13.98 -7.23
N VAL A 327 20.31 -13.14 -6.18
CA VAL A 327 19.61 -13.55 -4.95
C VAL A 327 18.15 -13.89 -5.24
N ARG A 328 17.48 -13.09 -6.09
CA ARG A 328 16.11 -13.37 -6.51
C ARG A 328 15.99 -14.71 -7.25
N GLU A 329 16.91 -14.99 -8.15
CA GLU A 329 16.99 -16.29 -8.85
C GLU A 329 17.20 -17.45 -7.86
N ASP A 330 18.18 -17.34 -6.96
CA ASP A 330 18.49 -18.35 -5.96
C ASP A 330 17.30 -18.68 -5.05
N LEU A 331 16.49 -17.67 -4.73
CA LEU A 331 15.30 -17.79 -3.87
C LEU A 331 14.04 -18.24 -4.64
N GLY A 332 14.16 -18.69 -5.92
CA GLY A 332 13.04 -19.17 -6.72
C GLY A 332 12.14 -18.05 -7.23
N TYR A 333 12.71 -16.91 -7.54
CA TYR A 333 12.04 -15.75 -8.14
C TYR A 333 10.88 -15.18 -7.29
N PRO A 334 11.09 -14.82 -6.02
CA PRO A 334 10.07 -14.11 -5.26
C PRO A 334 9.59 -12.86 -6.02
N ILE A 335 8.31 -12.56 -5.89
CA ILE A 335 7.71 -11.35 -6.48
C ILE A 335 8.27 -10.14 -5.72
N MET A 336 8.83 -9.17 -6.45
CA MET A 336 9.55 -8.02 -5.86
C MET A 336 8.61 -6.97 -5.28
N VAL A 337 7.77 -7.38 -4.33
CA VAL A 337 6.91 -6.53 -3.50
C VAL A 337 7.30 -6.68 -2.04
N THR A 338 6.86 -5.74 -1.20
CA THR A 338 7.07 -5.85 0.26
C THR A 338 6.38 -7.11 0.80
N PRO A 339 7.05 -7.94 1.63
CA PRO A 339 8.40 -7.74 2.20
C PRO A 339 9.54 -8.33 1.36
N PHE A 340 9.27 -8.99 0.25
CA PHE A 340 10.25 -9.78 -0.52
C PHE A 340 11.34 -8.91 -1.12
N SER A 341 10.99 -7.78 -1.73
CA SER A 341 11.98 -6.83 -2.23
C SER A 341 12.94 -6.35 -1.14
N GLN A 342 12.46 -6.22 0.10
CA GLN A 342 13.28 -5.75 1.22
C GLN A 342 14.33 -6.80 1.63
N PHE A 343 13.93 -8.07 1.81
CA PHE A 343 14.92 -9.06 2.23
C PHE A 343 15.82 -9.51 1.07
N VAL A 344 15.36 -9.52 -0.18
CA VAL A 344 16.22 -9.76 -1.35
C VAL A 344 17.27 -8.66 -1.45
N GLY A 345 16.88 -7.39 -1.37
CA GLY A 345 17.80 -6.27 -1.40
C GLY A 345 18.79 -6.25 -0.23
N SER A 346 18.33 -6.54 0.98
CA SER A 346 19.19 -6.62 2.17
C SER A 346 20.19 -7.77 2.06
N GLN A 347 19.75 -8.95 1.60
CA GLN A 347 20.65 -10.08 1.39
C GLN A 347 21.69 -9.80 0.31
N ALA A 348 21.28 -9.17 -0.79
CA ALA A 348 22.19 -8.76 -1.86
C ALA A 348 23.25 -7.78 -1.35
N ALA A 349 22.85 -6.76 -0.60
CA ALA A 349 23.79 -5.82 0.01
C ALA A 349 24.79 -6.52 0.95
N ILE A 350 24.31 -7.45 1.79
CA ILE A 350 25.19 -8.23 2.69
C ILE A 350 26.18 -9.08 1.89
N ASN A 351 25.73 -9.79 0.84
CA ASN A 351 26.60 -10.59 -0.02
C ASN A 351 27.73 -9.75 -0.61
N VAL A 352 27.40 -8.56 -1.14
CA VAL A 352 28.38 -7.61 -1.72
C VAL A 352 29.33 -7.08 -0.65
N ILE A 353 28.84 -6.64 0.52
CA ILE A 353 29.65 -6.10 1.60
C ILE A 353 30.63 -7.15 2.14
N LYS A 354 30.21 -8.40 2.26
CA LYS A 354 31.02 -9.53 2.76
C LYS A 354 31.94 -10.10 1.68
N ASN A 355 31.79 -9.71 0.42
CA ASN A 355 32.45 -10.31 -0.74
C ASN A 355 32.30 -11.84 -0.82
N GLU A 356 31.28 -12.38 -0.20
CA GLU A 356 30.95 -13.81 -0.21
C GLU A 356 29.45 -14.00 -0.11
N ARG A 357 28.88 -14.76 -1.07
CA ARG A 357 27.43 -15.02 -1.15
C ARG A 357 26.99 -15.95 -0.04
N TYR A 358 26.01 -15.48 0.74
CA TYR A 358 25.41 -16.21 1.87
C TYR A 358 26.40 -16.58 2.98
N ALA A 359 27.53 -15.87 3.13
CA ALA A 359 28.37 -15.98 4.32
C ALA A 359 27.57 -15.58 5.58
N GLN A 360 26.80 -14.52 5.46
CA GLN A 360 25.80 -14.10 6.45
C GLN A 360 24.40 -14.10 5.80
N VAL A 361 23.41 -14.65 6.48
CA VAL A 361 22.01 -14.76 6.01
C VAL A 361 21.10 -14.06 6.99
N THR A 362 20.18 -13.24 6.48
CA THR A 362 19.18 -12.56 7.30
C THR A 362 18.11 -13.53 7.81
N ASP A 363 17.54 -13.24 8.98
CA ASP A 363 16.44 -14.04 9.55
C ASP A 363 15.27 -14.17 8.55
N GLN A 364 14.96 -13.12 7.78
CA GLN A 364 13.88 -13.11 6.81
C GLN A 364 14.11 -14.11 5.66
N VAL A 365 15.35 -14.20 5.18
CA VAL A 365 15.72 -15.19 4.15
C VAL A 365 15.67 -16.61 4.71
N ILE A 366 16.09 -16.84 5.96
CA ILE A 366 15.95 -18.12 6.62
C ILE A 366 14.46 -18.49 6.78
N GLN A 367 13.65 -17.58 7.28
CA GLN A 367 12.20 -17.79 7.43
C GLN A 367 11.52 -18.07 6.08
N TYR A 368 11.95 -17.40 5.00
CA TYR A 368 11.46 -17.66 3.66
C TYR A 368 11.76 -19.10 3.22
N ALA A 369 13.00 -19.55 3.40
CA ALA A 369 13.42 -20.92 3.10
C ALA A 369 12.75 -21.99 4.00
N CYS A 370 12.35 -21.61 5.24
CA CYS A 370 11.54 -22.43 6.13
C CYS A 370 10.03 -22.45 5.80
N GLY A 371 9.58 -21.67 4.79
CA GLY A 371 8.18 -21.71 4.34
C GLY A 371 7.22 -20.74 5.05
N PHE A 372 7.71 -19.75 5.78
CA PHE A 372 6.87 -18.76 6.50
C PHE A 372 6.00 -17.92 5.56
N TRP A 373 6.27 -17.90 4.27
CA TRP A 373 5.47 -17.26 3.22
C TRP A 373 4.86 -18.24 2.21
N GLY A 374 4.66 -19.50 2.64
CA GLY A 374 4.06 -20.57 1.83
C GLY A 374 5.07 -21.66 1.47
N ALA A 375 4.61 -22.89 1.52
CA ALA A 375 5.44 -24.07 1.21
C ALA A 375 5.89 -24.09 -0.25
N GLU A 376 5.02 -23.66 -1.17
CA GLU A 376 5.35 -23.56 -2.60
C GLU A 376 6.54 -22.61 -2.84
N ALA A 377 6.50 -21.42 -2.22
CA ALA A 377 7.59 -20.44 -2.34
C ALA A 377 8.92 -21.00 -1.79
N ALA A 378 8.89 -21.68 -0.65
CA ALA A 378 10.08 -22.29 -0.05
C ALA A 378 10.65 -23.46 -0.89
N SER A 379 9.79 -24.23 -1.56
CA SER A 379 10.21 -25.38 -2.41
C SER A 379 10.92 -24.94 -3.69
N GLU A 380 10.72 -23.69 -4.12
CA GLU A 380 11.32 -23.11 -5.32
C GLU A 380 12.74 -22.56 -5.07
N VAL A 381 13.18 -22.45 -3.81
CA VAL A 381 14.57 -22.06 -3.51
C VAL A 381 15.53 -23.11 -4.05
N ARG A 382 16.56 -22.68 -4.80
CA ARG A 382 17.56 -23.60 -5.38
C ARG A 382 18.11 -24.53 -4.31
N PRO A 383 18.14 -25.87 -4.54
CA PRO A 383 18.47 -26.85 -3.49
C PRO A 383 19.78 -26.60 -2.78
N GLU A 384 20.85 -26.25 -3.49
CA GLU A 384 22.17 -25.95 -2.94
C GLU A 384 22.18 -24.69 -2.07
N ILE A 385 21.40 -23.68 -2.47
CA ILE A 385 21.24 -22.44 -1.71
C ILE A 385 20.38 -22.68 -0.48
N ARG A 386 19.29 -23.43 -0.64
CA ARG A 386 18.42 -23.82 0.49
C ARG A 386 19.20 -24.60 1.53
N ALA A 387 20.02 -25.56 1.13
CA ALA A 387 20.90 -26.29 2.05
C ALA A 387 21.85 -25.33 2.79
N LYS A 388 22.54 -24.41 2.07
CA LYS A 388 23.43 -23.40 2.66
C LYS A 388 22.71 -22.45 3.63
N ILE A 389 21.44 -22.11 3.37
CA ILE A 389 20.62 -21.26 4.25
C ILE A 389 20.19 -22.03 5.50
N LEU A 390 19.76 -23.29 5.34
CA LEU A 390 19.18 -24.08 6.44
C LEU A 390 20.23 -24.80 7.31
N ASP A 391 21.46 -24.99 6.81
CA ASP A 391 22.55 -25.56 7.62
C ASP A 391 23.15 -24.52 8.59
N ARG A 392 22.29 -23.95 9.45
CA ARG A 392 22.67 -22.92 10.42
C ARG A 392 21.91 -23.15 11.74
N PRO A 393 22.53 -22.83 12.90
CA PRO A 393 21.85 -22.92 14.18
C PRO A 393 20.52 -22.12 14.20
N ARG A 394 20.52 -20.92 13.61
CA ARG A 394 19.34 -20.05 13.54
C ARG A 394 18.20 -20.64 12.72
N ALA A 395 18.49 -21.38 11.66
CA ALA A 395 17.46 -22.08 10.88
C ALA A 395 16.79 -23.19 11.68
N ARG A 396 17.57 -23.95 12.48
CA ARG A 396 17.03 -25.00 13.37
C ARG A 396 16.12 -24.42 14.46
N GLU A 397 16.36 -23.19 14.90
CA GLU A 397 15.44 -22.47 15.79
C GLU A 397 14.12 -22.18 15.09
N PHE A 398 14.15 -21.66 13.86
CA PHE A 398 12.92 -21.36 13.09
C PHE A 398 12.15 -22.61 12.67
N GLU A 399 12.82 -23.71 12.33
CA GLU A 399 12.16 -25.00 12.01
C GLU A 399 11.36 -25.55 13.20
N LYS A 400 11.84 -25.34 14.40
CA LYS A 400 11.19 -25.78 15.65
C LYS A 400 10.20 -24.73 16.19
N TRP A 401 10.32 -23.50 15.75
CA TRP A 401 9.50 -22.41 16.25
C TRP A 401 8.08 -22.50 15.71
N GLN A 402 7.13 -22.43 16.61
CA GLN A 402 5.73 -22.28 16.26
C GLN A 402 5.26 -20.88 16.69
N PRO A 403 4.51 -20.15 15.84
CA PRO A 403 4.02 -18.85 16.20
C PRO A 403 3.11 -18.95 17.43
N PRO A 404 3.38 -18.22 18.51
CA PRO A 404 2.49 -18.16 19.66
C PRO A 404 1.08 -17.76 19.24
N GLN A 405 0.08 -18.44 19.82
CA GLN A 405 -1.34 -18.16 19.57
C GLN A 405 -2.03 -17.72 20.88
N PRO A 406 -1.67 -16.54 21.43
CA PRO A 406 -2.30 -16.02 22.63
C PRO A 406 -3.78 -15.68 22.34
N THR A 407 -4.61 -15.79 23.38
CA THR A 407 -5.99 -15.31 23.33
C THR A 407 -6.04 -13.78 23.48
N ILE A 408 -7.14 -13.16 23.06
CA ILE A 408 -7.34 -11.70 23.28
C ILE A 408 -7.29 -11.32 24.77
N PRO A 409 -7.87 -12.08 25.73
CA PRO A 409 -7.69 -11.81 27.16
C PRO A 409 -6.22 -11.84 27.63
N ASP A 410 -5.41 -12.81 27.13
CA ASP A 410 -3.99 -12.88 27.47
C ASP A 410 -3.23 -11.65 26.96
N LEU A 411 -3.52 -11.23 25.71
CA LEU A 411 -2.93 -10.03 25.12
C LEU A 411 -3.34 -8.77 25.87
N ARG A 412 -4.61 -8.63 26.28
CA ARG A 412 -5.06 -7.49 27.10
C ARG A 412 -4.29 -7.43 28.41
N SER A 413 -4.20 -8.55 29.13
CA SER A 413 -3.45 -8.62 30.40
C SER A 413 -2.00 -8.18 30.23
N LYS A 414 -1.35 -8.63 29.13
CA LYS A 414 0.05 -8.30 28.83
C LYS A 414 0.27 -6.86 28.39
N LEU A 415 -0.66 -6.28 27.64
CA LEU A 415 -0.48 -4.98 26.96
C LEU A 415 -1.09 -3.77 27.69
N GLY A 416 -1.73 -3.97 28.85
CA GLY A 416 -2.21 -2.84 29.66
C GLY A 416 -3.52 -3.06 30.41
N GLY A 417 -4.04 -4.30 30.42
CA GLY A 417 -5.17 -4.70 31.26
C GLY A 417 -6.53 -4.69 30.57
N PRO A 418 -7.58 -5.10 31.30
CA PRO A 418 -8.91 -5.36 30.73
C PRO A 418 -9.65 -4.12 30.20
N SER A 419 -9.24 -2.92 30.61
CA SER A 419 -9.84 -1.64 30.17
C SER A 419 -9.39 -1.17 28.79
N LEU A 420 -8.40 -1.82 28.15
CA LEU A 420 -7.96 -1.48 26.81
C LEU A 420 -9.10 -1.66 25.81
N SER A 421 -9.33 -0.68 24.94
CA SER A 421 -10.17 -0.87 23.77
C SER A 421 -9.53 -1.81 22.77
N ASP A 422 -10.32 -2.39 21.85
CA ASP A 422 -9.82 -3.26 20.80
C ASP A 422 -8.86 -2.54 19.84
N ASP A 423 -9.19 -1.30 19.50
CA ASP A 423 -8.34 -0.45 18.64
C ASP A 423 -6.98 -0.22 19.29
N GLU A 424 -6.97 0.10 20.58
CA GLU A 424 -5.75 0.32 21.33
C GLU A 424 -4.94 -0.96 21.53
N LEU A 425 -5.61 -2.08 21.79
CA LEU A 425 -4.96 -3.39 21.88
C LEU A 425 -4.17 -3.71 20.60
N LEU A 426 -4.80 -3.50 19.43
CA LEU A 426 -4.15 -3.72 18.14
C LEU A 426 -2.98 -2.76 17.91
N MET A 427 -3.12 -1.49 18.25
CA MET A 427 -2.00 -0.53 18.15
C MET A 427 -0.84 -0.94 19.06
N ARG A 428 -1.11 -1.24 20.34
CA ARG A 428 -0.07 -1.69 21.27
C ARG A 428 0.57 -3.00 20.89
N TYR A 429 -0.19 -3.91 20.27
CA TYR A 429 0.35 -5.15 19.73
C TYR A 429 1.38 -4.88 18.61
N VAL A 430 1.09 -3.93 17.72
CA VAL A 430 1.94 -3.64 16.54
C VAL A 430 3.15 -2.76 16.88
N VAL A 431 2.99 -1.75 17.76
CA VAL A 431 4.03 -0.74 17.98
C VAL A 431 4.51 -0.62 19.44
N GLY A 432 3.81 -1.24 20.39
CA GLY A 432 4.11 -1.12 21.82
C GLY A 432 3.41 0.05 22.49
N HIS A 433 3.49 0.06 23.83
CA HIS A 433 2.82 1.05 24.68
C HIS A 433 3.35 2.48 24.50
N GLU A 434 4.68 2.64 24.49
CA GLU A 434 5.35 3.94 24.41
C GLU A 434 4.99 4.72 23.16
N ASP A 435 4.96 4.07 22.01
CA ASP A 435 4.61 4.71 20.76
C ASP A 435 3.14 5.15 20.71
N VAL A 436 2.23 4.37 21.33
CA VAL A 436 0.80 4.73 21.43
C VAL A 436 0.63 5.95 22.35
N GLU A 437 1.32 6.00 23.50
CA GLU A 437 1.25 7.18 24.40
C GLU A 437 1.86 8.43 23.73
N ALA A 438 2.96 8.30 23.01
CA ALA A 438 3.55 9.39 22.26
C ALA A 438 2.62 9.90 21.14
N MET A 439 1.88 9.01 20.49
CA MET A 439 0.84 9.39 19.53
C MET A 439 -0.28 10.16 20.21
N ARG A 440 -0.80 9.71 21.35
CA ARG A 440 -1.84 10.38 22.11
C ARG A 440 -1.42 11.76 22.57
N ALA A 441 -0.18 11.90 23.03
CA ALA A 441 0.39 13.18 23.46
C ALA A 441 0.49 14.20 22.31
N ALA A 442 0.54 13.75 21.05
CA ALA A 442 0.57 14.63 19.88
C ALA A 442 -0.78 15.32 19.60
N GLY A 443 -1.88 14.81 20.18
CA GLY A 443 -3.24 15.37 20.05
C GLY A 443 -3.93 15.04 18.73
N ALA A 444 -5.04 15.76 18.46
CA ALA A 444 -5.87 15.53 17.28
C ALA A 444 -5.14 15.80 15.96
N PRO A 445 -5.56 15.14 14.86
CA PRO A 445 -4.99 15.40 13.54
C PRO A 445 -5.08 16.86 13.14
N LYS A 446 -4.00 17.39 12.54
CA LYS A 446 -4.00 18.78 12.04
C LYS A 446 -4.98 18.93 10.89
N GLU A 447 -5.83 19.95 10.95
CA GLU A 447 -6.66 20.33 9.82
C GLU A 447 -5.83 20.97 8.71
N TYR A 448 -6.11 20.58 7.47
CA TYR A 448 -5.61 21.22 6.26
C TYR A 448 -6.77 22.03 5.69
N GLY A 449 -6.69 23.36 5.86
CA GLY A 449 -7.76 24.26 5.44
C GLY A 449 -7.97 24.31 3.94
N ASP A 450 -9.12 24.85 3.53
CA ASP A 450 -9.51 25.07 2.15
C ASP A 450 -8.47 25.95 1.43
N THR A 451 -7.75 25.36 0.49
CA THR A 451 -6.74 26.07 -0.33
C THR A 451 -7.34 27.14 -1.23
N ARG A 452 -8.67 27.12 -1.43
CA ARG A 452 -9.43 28.15 -2.19
C ARG A 452 -9.40 29.51 -1.48
N ASN A 453 -9.14 29.54 -0.20
CA ASN A 453 -9.05 30.78 0.57
C ASN A 453 -7.81 30.80 1.47
N PRO A 454 -6.61 31.08 0.88
CA PRO A 454 -5.35 31.10 1.65
C PRO A 454 -5.39 32.05 2.85
N LEU A 455 -6.17 33.11 2.77
CA LEU A 455 -6.32 34.08 3.84
C LEU A 455 -7.08 33.50 5.03
N LEU A 456 -8.17 32.76 4.79
CA LEU A 456 -8.91 32.07 5.87
C LEU A 456 -8.04 30.98 6.53
N THR A 457 -7.26 30.26 5.75
CA THR A 457 -6.31 29.26 6.29
C THR A 457 -5.26 29.96 7.17
N LEU A 458 -4.68 31.06 6.69
CA LEU A 458 -3.73 31.86 7.46
C LEU A 458 -4.37 32.38 8.76
N VAL A 459 -5.56 32.93 8.71
CA VAL A 459 -6.28 33.44 9.88
C VAL A 459 -6.54 32.31 10.88
N ARG A 460 -7.01 31.14 10.43
CA ARG A 460 -7.23 29.97 11.29
C ARG A 460 -5.94 29.49 11.97
N GLU A 461 -4.85 29.33 11.20
CA GLU A 461 -3.55 28.91 11.75
C GLU A 461 -3.03 29.93 12.80
N LEU A 462 -3.18 31.22 12.53
CA LEU A 462 -2.74 32.27 13.45
C LEU A 462 -3.60 32.38 14.71
N THR A 463 -4.90 32.17 14.61
CA THR A 463 -5.81 32.18 15.79
C THR A 463 -5.60 30.99 16.71
N GLN A 464 -5.01 29.90 16.25
CA GLN A 464 -4.63 28.74 17.08
C GLN A 464 -3.37 29.00 17.92
N ARG A 465 -2.56 29.99 17.58
CA ARG A 465 -1.35 30.31 18.33
C ARG A 465 -1.72 30.90 19.70
N LYS A 466 -1.34 30.17 20.76
CA LYS A 466 -1.62 30.58 22.17
C LYS A 466 -0.50 31.42 22.82
N ASP A 467 0.63 31.52 22.13
CA ASP A 467 1.87 32.16 22.59
C ASP A 467 1.91 33.68 22.35
N CYS A 468 0.90 34.24 21.69
CA CYS A 468 0.80 35.68 21.42
C CYS A 468 -0.64 36.19 21.58
N SER A 469 -0.78 37.44 22.06
CA SER A 469 -2.06 38.15 22.22
C SER A 469 -2.43 38.98 21.01
N GLN A 470 -1.45 39.41 20.25
CA GLN A 470 -1.61 40.18 19.01
C GLN A 470 -0.69 39.64 17.90
N ILE A 471 -1.19 39.60 16.66
CA ILE A 471 -0.43 39.23 15.49
C ILE A 471 -0.66 40.32 14.43
N PHE A 472 0.43 40.89 13.95
CA PHE A 472 0.40 41.85 12.83
C PHE A 472 1.26 41.31 11.69
N ILE A 473 0.67 41.23 10.48
CA ILE A 473 1.37 40.83 9.25
C ILE A 473 1.15 41.94 8.22
N SER A 474 2.24 42.42 7.66
CA SER A 474 2.19 43.39 6.55
C SER A 474 3.16 42.99 5.45
N ARG A 475 2.67 42.94 4.20
CA ARG A 475 3.48 42.66 3.02
C ARG A 475 2.80 43.20 1.76
N ASN A 476 3.51 44.04 0.97
CA ASN A 476 3.10 44.50 -0.35
C ASN A 476 1.63 44.96 -0.47
N GLY A 477 1.20 45.86 0.42
CA GLY A 477 -0.16 46.41 0.40
C GLY A 477 -1.22 45.55 1.07
N PHE A 478 -0.86 44.38 1.59
CA PHE A 478 -1.71 43.54 2.45
C PHE A 478 -1.32 43.72 3.91
N SER A 479 -2.32 44.00 4.77
CA SER A 479 -2.13 44.00 6.23
C SER A 479 -3.22 43.19 6.92
N LEU A 480 -2.82 42.36 7.90
CA LEU A 480 -3.71 41.57 8.72
C LEU A 480 -3.33 41.82 10.19
N GLN A 481 -4.31 42.23 10.97
CA GLN A 481 -4.16 42.35 12.40
C GLN A 481 -5.17 41.44 13.11
N LEU A 482 -4.68 40.58 13.98
CA LEU A 482 -5.47 39.69 14.84
C LEU A 482 -5.20 40.02 16.26
N GLU A 483 -6.27 40.22 17.05
CA GLU A 483 -6.20 40.54 18.47
C GLU A 483 -7.08 39.56 19.26
N ARG A 484 -6.52 38.99 20.32
CA ARG A 484 -7.26 38.10 21.20
C ARG A 484 -7.98 38.95 22.22
N ARG A 485 -9.31 39.03 22.15
CA ARG A 485 -10.11 39.64 23.23
C ARG A 485 -10.07 38.74 24.46
N ALA A 486 -9.71 39.29 25.61
CA ALA A 486 -9.89 38.61 26.89
C ALA A 486 -11.38 38.28 27.04
N SER A 487 -11.72 37.01 27.29
CA SER A 487 -13.10 36.64 27.60
C SER A 487 -13.45 37.31 28.92
N THR A 488 -14.26 38.37 28.90
CA THR A 488 -14.96 38.85 30.07
C THR A 488 -15.90 37.74 30.51
N LYS A 489 -15.52 37.04 31.59
CA LYS A 489 -16.46 36.19 32.31
C LYS A 489 -17.58 37.09 32.84
N SER A 490 -18.77 36.98 32.26
CA SER A 490 -20.02 37.41 32.90
C SER A 490 -20.60 36.26 33.69
#